data_42bcc88e6d2326fde7e7bcd9d0db0c1a
#
_entry.id   42bcc88e6d2326fde7e7bcd9d0db0c1a
#
_cell.length_a   1.000
_cell.length_b   1.000
_cell.length_c   1.000
_cell.angle_alpha   90.00
_cell.angle_beta   90.00
_cell.angle_gamma   90.00
#
_symmetry.space_group_name_H-M   'P 1'
#
loop_
_entity.id
_entity.type
_entity.pdbx_description
1 polymer ?
#
loop_
_entity_poly.entity_id
_entity_poly.type
_entity_poly.pdbx_seq_one_letter_code
_entity_poly.pdbx_strand_id
1 'polypeptide(L)'
;PVEIDAVIVATITPDMNVAATAAFVASEIGATNAFAYDLQAACSGFLYGMSNASSMIASGRYQKVLLIGSDKMSSIIDYSDRTTCIIFGDGAGAVLFEGSDSGYGWEDEYLRSDGSGRMFLNIKAGGSLFPTSKETLEGGMHSLYQDGKTVFKYAVSEMTNAVEQIIQRNKIDPENISYLVPHQANKRIIDAIAKRIGLADEKVMSNIEYFGNTTAATLPLLLKDYESKLSPGDQLVFAAFGGGFTWGAAYLTWAY
;
A
#
# COMPACT_ATOMS: atom_id res chain seq x y z
N PRO A 1 -8.23 -22.22 -4.76
CA PRO A 1 -7.57 -21.80 -3.49
C PRO A 1 -6.47 -22.76 -3.05
N VAL A 2 -6.64 -24.07 -3.20
CA VAL A 2 -5.65 -25.09 -2.78
C VAL A 2 -4.29 -24.98 -3.47
N GLU A 3 -4.17 -24.24 -4.54
CA GLU A 3 -2.92 -23.99 -5.27
C GLU A 3 -2.17 -22.74 -4.73
N ILE A 4 -2.77 -21.99 -3.81
CA ILE A 4 -2.11 -20.81 -3.22
C ILE A 4 -1.08 -21.31 -2.21
N ASP A 5 0.16 -20.83 -2.36
CA ASP A 5 1.29 -21.19 -1.50
C ASP A 5 1.41 -20.25 -0.31
N ALA A 6 1.03 -18.97 -0.49
CA ALA A 6 1.09 -17.97 0.58
C ALA A 6 -0.07 -16.97 0.49
N VAL A 7 -0.56 -16.53 1.65
CA VAL A 7 -1.50 -15.42 1.80
C VAL A 7 -0.86 -14.34 2.65
N ILE A 8 -0.76 -13.13 2.10
CA ILE A 8 -0.20 -11.96 2.79
C ILE A 8 -1.31 -10.92 2.91
N VAL A 9 -1.59 -10.44 4.12
CA VAL A 9 -2.48 -9.30 4.35
C VAL A 9 -1.68 -8.10 4.81
N ALA A 10 -1.63 -7.06 3.99
CA ALA A 10 -1.08 -5.77 4.36
C ALA A 10 -2.15 -4.97 5.11
N THR A 11 -1.96 -4.76 6.41
CA THR A 11 -2.95 -4.10 7.27
C THR A 11 -2.32 -3.43 8.49
N ILE A 12 -2.95 -2.36 8.98
CA ILE A 12 -2.72 -1.74 10.30
C ILE A 12 -3.91 -1.92 11.23
N THR A 13 -4.98 -2.53 10.75
CA THR A 13 -6.22 -2.79 11.49
C THR A 13 -6.58 -4.28 11.44
N PRO A 14 -5.67 -5.17 11.93
CA PRO A 14 -5.96 -6.59 11.96
C PRO A 14 -7.21 -6.89 12.80
N ASP A 15 -7.91 -7.99 12.51
CA ASP A 15 -9.12 -8.38 13.22
C ASP A 15 -8.89 -8.52 14.74
N MET A 16 -7.72 -9.06 15.11
CA MET A 16 -7.31 -9.21 16.50
C MET A 16 -5.79 -9.23 16.65
N ASN A 17 -5.31 -8.95 17.85
CA ASN A 17 -3.89 -9.08 18.15
C ASN A 17 -3.45 -10.55 18.19
N VAL A 18 -2.20 -10.83 17.84
CA VAL A 18 -1.53 -12.15 17.88
C VAL A 18 -1.92 -13.06 16.71
N ALA A 19 -3.21 -13.35 16.52
CA ALA A 19 -3.67 -14.17 15.40
C ALA A 19 -3.68 -13.32 14.12
N ALA A 20 -2.92 -13.74 13.09
CA ALA A 20 -2.88 -13.02 11.83
C ALA A 20 -4.22 -13.10 11.08
N THR A 21 -4.71 -11.97 10.60
CA THR A 21 -5.88 -11.89 9.73
C THR A 21 -5.69 -12.72 8.46
N ALA A 22 -4.48 -12.75 7.91
CA ALA A 22 -4.13 -13.58 6.75
C ALA A 22 -4.39 -15.07 6.97
N ALA A 23 -4.13 -15.59 8.18
CA ALA A 23 -4.36 -17.00 8.50
C ALA A 23 -5.87 -17.33 8.54
N PHE A 24 -6.67 -16.42 9.06
CA PHE A 24 -8.13 -16.53 9.03
C PHE A 24 -8.65 -16.50 7.59
N VAL A 25 -8.19 -15.53 6.78
CA VAL A 25 -8.59 -15.42 5.37
C VAL A 25 -8.21 -16.67 4.59
N ALA A 26 -6.98 -17.21 4.77
CA ALA A 26 -6.55 -18.45 4.11
C ALA A 26 -7.48 -19.63 4.43
N SER A 27 -7.93 -19.73 5.68
CA SER A 27 -8.90 -20.75 6.12
C SER A 27 -10.25 -20.57 5.44
N GLU A 28 -10.79 -19.35 5.44
CA GLU A 28 -12.13 -19.07 4.90
C GLU A 28 -12.22 -19.28 3.37
N ILE A 29 -11.16 -18.96 2.64
CA ILE A 29 -11.12 -19.19 1.19
C ILE A 29 -10.73 -20.63 0.82
N GLY A 30 -10.38 -21.47 1.79
CA GLY A 30 -9.98 -22.86 1.55
C GLY A 30 -8.56 -23.00 0.96
N ALA A 31 -7.65 -22.06 1.23
CA ALA A 31 -6.23 -22.12 0.84
C ALA A 31 -5.43 -22.98 1.84
N THR A 32 -5.79 -24.26 1.95
CA THR A 32 -5.32 -25.18 3.00
C THR A 32 -3.83 -25.50 2.93
N ASN A 33 -3.18 -25.25 1.79
CA ASN A 33 -1.75 -25.47 1.61
C ASN A 33 -0.91 -24.21 1.83
N ALA A 34 -1.56 -23.05 1.98
CA ALA A 34 -0.89 -21.78 2.14
C ALA A 34 -0.38 -21.57 3.56
N PHE A 35 0.84 -21.05 3.70
CA PHE A 35 1.18 -20.32 4.91
C PHE A 35 0.70 -18.86 4.81
N ALA A 36 0.46 -18.22 5.96
CA ALA A 36 -0.13 -16.90 5.96
C ALA A 36 0.44 -16.00 7.05
N TYR A 37 0.56 -14.69 6.78
CA TYR A 37 1.00 -13.69 7.74
C TYR A 37 0.52 -12.29 7.38
N ASP A 38 0.37 -11.44 8.40
CA ASP A 38 0.08 -10.02 8.21
C ASP A 38 1.40 -9.23 8.04
N LEU A 39 1.37 -8.20 7.18
CA LEU A 39 2.47 -7.29 6.93
C LEU A 39 2.07 -5.87 7.32
N GLN A 40 2.87 -5.23 8.17
CA GLN A 40 2.63 -3.87 8.61
C GLN A 40 3.70 -2.91 8.07
N ALA A 41 3.28 -2.07 7.11
CA ALA A 41 4.03 -0.92 6.62
C ALA A 41 3.07 0.25 6.28
N ALA A 42 1.97 0.34 7.01
CA ALA A 42 0.89 1.30 6.83
C ALA A 42 0.46 1.41 5.35
N CYS A 43 0.27 2.63 4.85
CA CYS A 43 -0.18 2.84 3.46
C CYS A 43 0.79 2.30 2.39
N SER A 44 2.06 2.06 2.74
CA SER A 44 3.03 1.39 1.87
C SER A 44 2.95 -0.14 1.97
N GLY A 45 2.08 -0.68 2.84
CA GLY A 45 2.01 -2.11 3.13
C GLY A 45 1.76 -2.96 1.90
N PHE A 46 0.84 -2.56 1.02
CA PHE A 46 0.60 -3.30 -0.21
C PHE A 46 1.81 -3.29 -1.16
N LEU A 47 2.47 -2.13 -1.32
CA LEU A 47 3.68 -2.03 -2.14
C LEU A 47 4.82 -2.93 -1.60
N TYR A 48 5.01 -2.97 -0.29
CA TYR A 48 5.99 -3.86 0.35
C TYR A 48 5.56 -5.34 0.20
N GLY A 49 4.26 -5.61 0.26
CA GLY A 49 3.70 -6.93 -0.01
C GLY A 49 3.93 -7.40 -1.45
N MET A 50 3.82 -6.49 -2.44
CA MET A 50 4.16 -6.77 -3.84
C MET A 50 5.63 -7.21 -4.00
N SER A 51 6.56 -6.51 -3.33
CA SER A 51 7.98 -6.90 -3.29
C SER A 51 8.19 -8.28 -2.68
N ASN A 52 7.50 -8.57 -1.57
CA ASN A 52 7.57 -9.90 -0.95
C ASN A 52 7.03 -10.99 -1.88
N ALA A 53 5.84 -10.78 -2.46
CA ALA A 53 5.19 -11.74 -3.36
C ALA A 53 6.06 -12.02 -4.60
N SER A 54 6.58 -10.95 -5.26
CA SER A 54 7.42 -11.11 -6.44
C SER A 54 8.74 -11.84 -6.12
N SER A 55 9.36 -11.53 -4.97
CA SER A 55 10.58 -12.22 -4.51
C SER A 55 10.32 -13.70 -4.21
N MET A 56 9.18 -14.05 -3.62
CA MET A 56 8.78 -15.43 -3.38
C MET A 56 8.63 -16.21 -4.69
N ILE A 57 7.95 -15.63 -5.68
CA ILE A 57 7.78 -16.24 -7.01
C ILE A 57 9.15 -16.36 -7.71
N ALA A 58 9.94 -15.28 -7.75
CA ALA A 58 11.25 -15.25 -8.40
C ALA A 58 12.26 -16.25 -7.79
N SER A 59 12.10 -16.61 -6.52
CA SER A 59 12.91 -17.65 -5.88
C SER A 59 12.68 -19.06 -6.45
N GLY A 60 11.60 -19.25 -7.22
CA GLY A 60 11.15 -20.53 -7.75
C GLY A 60 10.58 -21.51 -6.69
N ARG A 61 10.51 -21.06 -5.42
CA ARG A 61 10.03 -21.89 -4.31
C ARG A 61 8.50 -21.88 -4.19
N TYR A 62 7.88 -20.77 -4.55
CA TYR A 62 6.44 -20.57 -4.51
C TYR A 62 5.93 -20.18 -5.89
N GLN A 63 4.72 -20.61 -6.24
CA GLN A 63 4.13 -20.42 -7.56
C GLN A 63 3.00 -19.40 -7.53
N LYS A 64 2.24 -19.34 -6.42
CA LYS A 64 1.04 -18.52 -6.29
C LYS A 64 1.00 -17.85 -4.92
N VAL A 65 1.02 -16.53 -4.91
CA VAL A 65 0.95 -15.71 -3.69
C VAL A 65 -0.24 -14.77 -3.78
N LEU A 66 -1.19 -14.89 -2.85
CA LEU A 66 -2.30 -13.98 -2.72
C LEU A 66 -1.91 -12.84 -1.79
N LEU A 67 -1.83 -11.61 -2.34
CA LEU A 67 -1.59 -10.39 -1.59
C LEU A 67 -2.88 -9.61 -1.45
N ILE A 68 -3.22 -9.24 -0.21
CA ILE A 68 -4.41 -8.48 0.15
C ILE A 68 -3.98 -7.19 0.85
N GLY A 69 -4.51 -6.05 0.44
CA GLY A 69 -4.47 -4.81 1.20
C GLY A 69 -5.84 -4.58 1.82
N SER A 70 -5.93 -4.48 3.14
CA SER A 70 -7.20 -4.34 3.83
C SER A 70 -7.05 -3.52 5.10
N ASP A 71 -7.84 -2.45 5.21
CA ASP A 71 -7.92 -1.68 6.44
C ASP A 71 -9.35 -1.22 6.74
N LYS A 72 -9.73 -1.35 8.01
CA LYS A 72 -10.96 -0.80 8.58
C LYS A 72 -10.65 0.46 9.36
N MET A 73 -10.44 1.55 8.65
CA MET A 73 -10.04 2.83 9.23
C MET A 73 -11.11 3.42 10.16
N SER A 74 -12.38 3.14 9.90
CA SER A 74 -13.50 3.56 10.75
C SER A 74 -13.39 3.06 12.20
N SER A 75 -12.63 1.99 12.45
CA SER A 75 -12.43 1.43 13.80
C SER A 75 -11.39 2.18 14.64
N ILE A 76 -10.54 3.01 14.02
CA ILE A 76 -9.42 3.68 14.69
C ILE A 76 -9.45 5.21 14.56
N ILE A 77 -10.49 5.77 13.93
CA ILE A 77 -10.64 7.22 13.72
C ILE A 77 -11.48 7.83 14.84
N ASP A 78 -11.05 8.99 15.34
CA ASP A 78 -11.87 9.86 16.17
C ASP A 78 -12.74 10.73 15.28
N TYR A 79 -14.05 10.47 15.25
CA TYR A 79 -15.00 11.24 14.43
C TYR A 79 -15.25 12.68 14.93
N SER A 80 -14.72 13.04 16.09
CA SER A 80 -14.72 14.43 16.57
C SER A 80 -13.52 15.23 16.03
N ASP A 81 -12.44 14.53 15.58
CA ASP A 81 -11.30 15.18 14.94
C ASP A 81 -11.48 15.31 13.44
N ARG A 82 -11.87 16.53 13.02
CA ARG A 82 -12.07 16.85 11.60
C ARG A 82 -10.80 16.89 10.77
N THR A 83 -9.64 16.78 11.35
CA THR A 83 -8.36 16.74 10.62
C THR A 83 -8.06 15.33 10.06
N THR A 84 -8.71 14.32 10.60
CA THR A 84 -8.53 12.92 10.20
C THR A 84 -9.82 12.26 9.70
N CYS A 85 -10.97 12.49 10.33
CA CYS A 85 -12.21 11.75 10.07
C CYS A 85 -12.78 11.90 8.65
N ILE A 86 -12.40 12.97 7.93
CA ILE A 86 -12.85 13.23 6.55
C ILE A 86 -11.90 12.68 5.49
N ILE A 87 -10.77 12.09 5.89
CA ILE A 87 -9.72 11.67 4.95
C ILE A 87 -9.83 10.18 4.64
N PHE A 88 -10.01 9.36 5.68
CA PHE A 88 -9.86 7.92 5.60
C PHE A 88 -11.17 7.19 5.32
N GLY A 89 -11.07 6.08 4.58
CA GLY A 89 -12.14 5.14 4.30
C GLY A 89 -11.75 3.71 4.58
N ASP A 90 -12.75 2.84 4.73
CA ASP A 90 -12.57 1.39 4.83
C ASP A 90 -12.44 0.80 3.42
N GLY A 91 -11.58 -0.19 3.27
CA GLY A 91 -11.42 -0.83 1.97
C GLY A 91 -10.59 -2.11 2.04
N ALA A 92 -10.83 -2.98 1.06
CA ALA A 92 -10.04 -4.17 0.81
C ALA A 92 -9.91 -4.43 -0.68
N GLY A 93 -8.73 -4.92 -1.10
CA GLY A 93 -8.48 -5.37 -2.45
C GLY A 93 -7.39 -6.44 -2.46
N ALA A 94 -7.44 -7.33 -3.45
CA ALA A 94 -6.52 -8.46 -3.53
C ALA A 94 -5.96 -8.62 -4.94
N VAL A 95 -4.71 -9.10 -5.02
CA VAL A 95 -4.03 -9.46 -6.27
C VAL A 95 -3.38 -10.83 -6.09
N LEU A 96 -3.57 -11.72 -7.06
CA LEU A 96 -2.86 -12.98 -7.14
C LEU A 96 -1.59 -12.80 -7.96
N PHE A 97 -0.44 -13.12 -7.37
CA PHE A 97 0.85 -13.15 -8.03
C PHE A 97 1.15 -14.58 -8.50
N GLU A 98 1.54 -14.71 -9.75
CA GLU A 98 1.96 -15.96 -10.36
C GLU A 98 3.22 -15.74 -11.21
N GLY A 99 4.02 -16.80 -11.40
CA GLY A 99 5.11 -16.76 -12.37
C GLY A 99 4.56 -16.70 -13.80
N SER A 100 5.23 -15.95 -14.68
CA SER A 100 4.86 -15.82 -16.09
C SER A 100 6.09 -15.96 -16.99
N ASP A 101 5.92 -16.64 -18.12
CA ASP A 101 6.94 -16.75 -19.18
C ASP A 101 6.78 -15.66 -20.25
N SER A 102 5.88 -14.67 -20.05
CA SER A 102 5.62 -13.60 -21.01
C SER A 102 6.78 -12.61 -21.19
N GLY A 103 7.74 -12.61 -20.27
CA GLY A 103 8.80 -11.59 -20.19
C GLY A 103 8.33 -10.26 -19.58
N TYR A 104 7.08 -10.19 -19.11
CA TYR A 104 6.49 -9.07 -18.38
C TYR A 104 6.37 -9.40 -16.90
N GLY A 105 6.13 -8.39 -16.07
CA GLY A 105 5.92 -8.54 -14.63
C GLY A 105 6.70 -7.53 -13.81
N TRP A 106 7.19 -7.96 -12.65
CA TRP A 106 7.93 -7.12 -11.72
C TRP A 106 9.36 -6.87 -12.22
N GLU A 107 9.73 -5.59 -12.37
CA GLU A 107 11.01 -5.19 -12.95
C GLU A 107 11.98 -4.64 -11.91
N ASP A 108 11.54 -3.69 -11.08
CA ASP A 108 12.40 -3.00 -10.12
C ASP A 108 11.60 -2.38 -8.97
N GLU A 109 12.30 -2.10 -7.86
CA GLU A 109 11.74 -1.44 -6.69
C GLU A 109 12.74 -0.55 -5.97
N TYR A 110 12.22 0.48 -5.32
CA TYR A 110 12.95 1.36 -4.42
C TYR A 110 12.13 1.56 -3.15
N LEU A 111 12.43 0.79 -2.10
CA LEU A 111 11.72 0.81 -0.83
C LEU A 111 12.62 1.41 0.26
N ARG A 112 12.07 2.27 1.12
CA ARG A 112 12.78 2.95 2.20
C ARG A 112 11.90 3.14 3.43
N SER A 113 12.54 3.28 4.58
CA SER A 113 11.89 3.63 5.84
C SER A 113 12.75 4.57 6.67
N ASP A 114 12.08 5.41 7.48
CA ASP A 114 12.69 6.29 8.46
C ASP A 114 11.88 6.31 9.76
N GLY A 115 12.38 5.62 10.78
CA GLY A 115 11.72 5.53 12.07
C GLY A 115 11.63 6.85 12.85
N SER A 116 12.34 7.91 12.45
CA SER A 116 12.21 9.23 13.05
C SER A 116 10.83 9.85 12.83
N GLY A 117 10.12 9.39 11.80
CA GLY A 117 8.77 9.83 11.43
C GLY A 117 7.65 9.30 12.32
N ARG A 118 7.91 8.35 13.21
CA ARG A 118 6.89 7.60 13.96
C ARG A 118 5.91 8.48 14.77
N MET A 119 6.31 9.69 15.15
CA MET A 119 5.47 10.57 15.97
C MET A 119 4.49 11.42 15.14
N PHE A 120 4.63 11.43 13.82
CA PHE A 120 3.82 12.28 12.94
C PHE A 120 2.59 11.56 12.34
N LEU A 121 2.58 10.22 12.37
CA LEU A 121 1.45 9.41 11.92
C LEU A 121 1.43 8.09 12.69
N ASN A 122 0.55 7.97 13.69
CA ASN A 122 0.53 6.82 14.60
C ASN A 122 -0.79 6.71 15.38
N ILE A 123 -0.97 5.57 16.05
CA ILE A 123 -1.86 5.41 17.19
C ILE A 123 -0.97 5.25 18.42
N LYS A 124 -1.09 6.16 19.38
CA LYS A 124 -0.11 6.28 20.47
C LYS A 124 -0.15 5.15 21.48
N ALA A 125 -1.34 4.64 21.80
CA ALA A 125 -1.55 3.60 22.79
C ALA A 125 -2.17 2.32 22.19
N GLY A 126 -2.14 1.24 22.96
CA GLY A 126 -2.59 -0.10 22.54
C GLY A 126 -1.44 -1.04 22.19
N GLY A 127 -0.20 -0.52 22.08
CA GLY A 127 1.01 -1.31 21.92
C GLY A 127 1.80 -1.44 23.22
N SER A 128 2.99 -2.05 23.15
CA SER A 128 3.85 -2.32 24.32
C SER A 128 4.43 -1.06 24.96
N LEU A 129 4.60 0.04 24.20
CA LEU A 129 5.15 1.30 24.74
C LEU A 129 4.13 2.00 25.65
N PHE A 130 2.86 2.02 25.23
CA PHE A 130 1.73 2.53 26.00
C PHE A 130 0.61 1.49 25.98
N PRO A 131 0.64 0.48 26.89
CA PRO A 131 -0.43 -0.51 26.96
C PRO A 131 -1.78 0.14 27.25
N THR A 132 -2.85 -0.52 26.84
CA THR A 132 -4.22 -0.06 27.16
C THR A 132 -4.42 0.04 28.67
N SER A 133 -4.82 1.21 29.13
CA SER A 133 -5.15 1.52 30.52
C SER A 133 -6.28 2.53 30.59
N LYS A 134 -6.81 2.77 31.80
CA LYS A 134 -7.84 3.81 31.99
C LYS A 134 -7.31 5.18 31.58
N GLU A 135 -6.07 5.49 31.92
CA GLU A 135 -5.44 6.78 31.58
C GLU A 135 -5.26 6.96 30.07
N THR A 136 -4.87 5.90 29.36
CA THR A 136 -4.72 5.98 27.89
C THR A 136 -6.05 6.09 27.16
N LEU A 137 -7.12 5.47 27.71
CA LEU A 137 -8.49 5.60 27.17
C LEU A 137 -9.05 7.00 27.43
N GLU A 138 -8.98 7.50 28.65
CA GLU A 138 -9.43 8.86 29.01
C GLU A 138 -8.61 9.95 28.30
N GLY A 139 -7.32 9.67 28.00
CA GLY A 139 -6.44 10.53 27.26
C GLY A 139 -6.62 10.53 25.72
N GLY A 140 -7.59 9.77 25.19
CA GLY A 140 -7.88 9.70 23.75
C GLY A 140 -6.73 9.13 22.90
N MET A 141 -5.86 8.29 23.48
CA MET A 141 -4.61 7.85 22.86
C MET A 141 -4.77 6.67 21.88
N HIS A 142 -6.00 6.17 21.69
CA HIS A 142 -6.31 4.98 20.90
C HIS A 142 -6.82 5.30 19.50
N SER A 143 -6.88 6.58 19.12
CA SER A 143 -7.27 7.00 17.79
C SER A 143 -6.08 7.40 16.94
N LEU A 144 -6.24 7.34 15.63
CA LEU A 144 -5.23 7.73 14.67
C LEU A 144 -4.90 9.23 14.80
N TYR A 145 -3.63 9.52 14.99
CA TYR A 145 -3.08 10.88 14.99
C TYR A 145 -2.29 11.12 13.70
N GLN A 146 -2.45 12.31 13.12
CA GLN A 146 -1.68 12.74 11.95
C GLN A 146 -1.28 14.22 12.06
N ASP A 147 0.03 14.51 12.00
CA ASP A 147 0.52 15.84 11.66
C ASP A 147 0.46 16.02 10.13
N GLY A 148 -0.68 16.48 9.64
CA GLY A 148 -0.97 16.57 8.21
C GLY A 148 0.05 17.40 7.42
N LYS A 149 0.61 18.47 8.02
CA LYS A 149 1.60 19.34 7.35
C LYS A 149 2.92 18.63 7.16
N THR A 150 3.41 17.97 8.20
CA THR A 150 4.67 17.22 8.16
C THR A 150 4.55 16.01 7.25
N VAL A 151 3.48 15.21 7.40
CA VAL A 151 3.19 14.04 6.55
C VAL A 151 3.10 14.44 5.08
N PHE A 152 2.39 15.52 4.74
CA PHE A 152 2.29 16.02 3.37
C PHE A 152 3.67 16.33 2.77
N LYS A 153 4.51 17.07 3.52
CA LYS A 153 5.85 17.45 3.05
C LYS A 153 6.71 16.23 2.74
N TYR A 154 6.76 15.26 3.68
CA TYR A 154 7.53 14.04 3.49
C TYR A 154 6.96 13.17 2.37
N ALA A 155 5.65 13.00 2.30
CA ALA A 155 5.01 12.20 1.26
C ALA A 155 5.34 12.73 -0.15
N VAL A 156 5.21 14.05 -0.38
CA VAL A 156 5.55 14.64 -1.69
C VAL A 156 7.04 14.47 -1.99
N SER A 157 7.93 14.74 -1.03
CA SER A 157 9.39 14.63 -1.24
C SER A 157 9.80 13.19 -1.53
N GLU A 158 9.41 12.27 -0.65
CA GLU A 158 9.96 10.90 -0.67
C GLU A 158 9.30 10.02 -1.74
N MET A 159 8.00 10.18 -2.00
CA MET A 159 7.37 9.47 -3.13
C MET A 159 7.94 9.95 -4.47
N THR A 160 8.12 11.28 -4.64
CA THR A 160 8.73 11.81 -5.86
C THR A 160 10.14 11.27 -6.06
N ASN A 161 10.99 11.35 -5.02
CA ASN A 161 12.34 10.81 -5.07
C ASN A 161 12.34 9.32 -5.41
N ALA A 162 11.46 8.53 -4.80
CA ALA A 162 11.37 7.09 -5.09
C ALA A 162 11.02 6.82 -6.56
N VAL A 163 10.07 7.56 -7.15
CA VAL A 163 9.71 7.44 -8.56
C VAL A 163 10.87 7.88 -9.46
N GLU A 164 11.53 9.00 -9.14
CA GLU A 164 12.71 9.48 -9.90
C GLU A 164 13.85 8.42 -9.88
N GLN A 165 14.07 7.73 -8.73
CA GLN A 165 15.05 6.64 -8.64
C GLN A 165 14.70 5.46 -9.56
N ILE A 166 13.44 5.05 -9.62
CA ILE A 166 12.96 3.99 -10.52
C ILE A 166 13.17 4.40 -11.97
N ILE A 167 12.75 5.60 -12.35
CA ILE A 167 12.89 6.12 -13.73
C ILE A 167 14.37 6.14 -14.15
N GLN A 168 15.26 6.67 -13.30
CA GLN A 168 16.68 6.80 -13.62
C GLN A 168 17.38 5.44 -13.72
N ARG A 169 17.14 4.54 -12.76
CA ARG A 169 17.80 3.23 -12.71
C ARG A 169 17.44 2.35 -13.90
N ASN A 170 16.17 2.42 -14.33
CA ASN A 170 15.65 1.63 -15.44
C ASN A 170 15.71 2.35 -16.77
N LYS A 171 16.21 3.61 -16.80
CA LYS A 171 16.29 4.45 -18.01
C LYS A 171 14.94 4.58 -18.70
N ILE A 172 13.88 4.68 -17.91
CA ILE A 172 12.52 4.81 -18.43
C ILE A 172 12.36 6.23 -18.99
N ASP A 173 11.92 6.34 -20.24
CA ASP A 173 11.41 7.60 -20.74
C ASP A 173 10.03 7.85 -20.11
N PRO A 174 9.81 8.99 -19.42
CA PRO A 174 8.50 9.30 -18.84
C PRO A 174 7.34 9.24 -19.83
N GLU A 175 7.59 9.48 -21.11
CA GLU A 175 6.57 9.36 -22.16
C GLU A 175 6.10 7.91 -22.35
N ASN A 176 6.94 6.93 -22.04
CA ASN A 176 6.62 5.51 -22.16
C ASN A 176 5.87 4.95 -20.94
N ILE A 177 5.83 5.69 -19.80
CA ILE A 177 5.01 5.29 -18.68
C ILE A 177 3.55 5.31 -19.10
N SER A 178 2.88 4.14 -19.04
CA SER A 178 1.45 4.04 -19.31
C SER A 178 0.65 4.66 -18.19
N TYR A 179 0.96 4.29 -16.93
CA TYR A 179 0.28 4.84 -15.75
C TYR A 179 1.20 4.99 -14.54
N LEU A 180 1.02 6.09 -13.82
CA LEU A 180 1.39 6.22 -12.41
C LEU A 180 0.25 5.66 -11.56
N VAL A 181 0.57 4.73 -10.65
CA VAL A 181 -0.35 4.08 -9.71
C VAL A 181 -0.01 4.54 -8.28
N PRO A 182 -0.46 5.74 -7.86
CA PRO A 182 -0.08 6.30 -6.59
C PRO A 182 -1.02 5.87 -5.48
N HIS A 183 -0.49 5.70 -4.27
CA HIS A 183 -1.31 5.64 -3.07
C HIS A 183 -2.26 6.84 -2.99
N GLN A 184 -3.53 6.58 -2.69
CA GLN A 184 -4.62 7.58 -2.68
C GLN A 184 -4.71 8.28 -1.32
N ALA A 185 -3.64 9.00 -0.93
CA ALA A 185 -3.59 9.71 0.35
C ALA A 185 -4.33 11.05 0.31
N ASN A 186 -4.09 11.81 -0.75
CA ASN A 186 -4.60 13.17 -0.94
C ASN A 186 -4.35 13.58 -2.39
N LYS A 187 -5.38 14.13 -3.06
CA LYS A 187 -5.28 14.54 -4.47
C LYS A 187 -4.10 15.50 -4.73
N ARG A 188 -3.81 16.40 -3.78
CA ARG A 188 -2.69 17.36 -3.91
C ARG A 188 -1.32 16.68 -3.88
N ILE A 189 -1.17 15.54 -3.17
CA ILE A 189 0.07 14.75 -3.19
C ILE A 189 0.22 14.08 -4.55
N ILE A 190 -0.84 13.45 -5.04
CA ILE A 190 -0.87 12.78 -6.34
C ILE A 190 -0.48 13.76 -7.47
N ASP A 191 -1.12 14.93 -7.50
CA ASP A 191 -0.86 15.97 -8.52
C ASP A 191 0.57 16.52 -8.43
N ALA A 192 1.10 16.68 -7.22
CA ALA A 192 2.47 17.17 -7.02
C ALA A 192 3.51 16.18 -7.57
N ILE A 193 3.31 14.87 -7.36
CA ILE A 193 4.20 13.83 -7.89
C ILE A 193 4.11 13.80 -9.42
N ALA A 194 2.91 13.72 -9.99
CA ALA A 194 2.69 13.68 -11.44
C ALA A 194 3.34 14.88 -12.15
N LYS A 195 3.12 16.09 -11.62
CA LYS A 195 3.73 17.32 -12.12
C LYS A 195 5.26 17.27 -12.07
N ARG A 196 5.82 16.74 -11.00
CA ARG A 196 7.27 16.69 -10.78
C ARG A 196 7.97 15.79 -11.78
N ILE A 197 7.36 14.65 -12.12
CA ILE A 197 7.90 13.70 -13.11
C ILE A 197 7.48 14.02 -14.54
N GLY A 198 6.70 15.08 -14.76
CA GLY A 198 6.26 15.51 -16.08
C GLY A 198 5.19 14.61 -16.72
N LEU A 199 4.43 13.88 -15.92
CA LEU A 199 3.41 12.96 -16.43
C LEU A 199 2.07 13.70 -16.62
N ALA A 200 1.40 13.42 -17.74
CA ALA A 200 0.10 13.97 -18.05
C ALA A 200 -1.00 13.38 -17.16
N ASP A 201 -2.03 14.18 -16.85
CA ASP A 201 -3.08 13.82 -15.88
C ASP A 201 -3.82 12.52 -16.25
N GLU A 202 -4.03 12.26 -17.53
CA GLU A 202 -4.70 11.05 -18.03
C GLU A 202 -3.92 9.76 -17.77
N LYS A 203 -2.63 9.88 -17.50
CA LYS A 203 -1.75 8.75 -17.11
C LYS A 203 -1.65 8.56 -15.59
N VAL A 204 -2.40 9.32 -14.82
CA VAL A 204 -2.40 9.21 -13.35
C VAL A 204 -3.68 8.53 -12.89
N MET A 205 -3.56 7.32 -12.37
CA MET A 205 -4.72 6.63 -11.81
C MET A 205 -5.22 7.34 -10.55
N SER A 206 -6.54 7.56 -10.47
CA SER A 206 -7.16 8.17 -9.30
C SER A 206 -8.58 7.64 -9.10
N ASN A 207 -8.91 7.31 -7.85
CA ASN A 207 -10.25 6.95 -7.40
C ASN A 207 -10.53 7.49 -5.97
N ILE A 208 -9.69 8.42 -5.52
CA ILE A 208 -9.76 8.99 -4.17
C ILE A 208 -11.09 9.68 -3.89
N GLU A 209 -11.74 10.24 -4.89
CA GLU A 209 -13.04 10.88 -4.78
C GLU A 209 -14.18 9.93 -4.41
N TYR A 210 -14.01 8.62 -4.65
CA TYR A 210 -15.00 7.58 -4.33
C TYR A 210 -14.72 6.87 -3.01
N PHE A 211 -13.44 6.62 -2.69
CA PHE A 211 -13.06 5.76 -1.58
C PHE A 211 -12.29 6.49 -0.46
N GLY A 212 -11.78 7.70 -0.73
CA GLY A 212 -10.87 8.38 0.18
C GLY A 212 -9.53 7.62 0.33
N ASN A 213 -8.88 7.80 1.46
CA ASN A 213 -7.66 7.09 1.80
C ASN A 213 -7.98 5.76 2.51
N THR A 214 -7.96 4.66 1.78
CA THR A 214 -8.16 3.29 2.29
C THR A 214 -6.83 2.60 2.66
N THR A 215 -5.79 3.38 2.96
CA THR A 215 -4.47 2.91 3.40
C THR A 215 -3.84 1.85 2.47
N ALA A 216 -3.59 0.62 2.94
CA ALA A 216 -3.00 -0.44 2.12
C ALA A 216 -3.91 -0.92 0.97
N ALA A 217 -5.22 -0.72 1.08
CA ALA A 217 -6.15 -1.11 0.03
C ALA A 217 -6.17 -0.16 -1.19
N THR A 218 -5.57 1.03 -1.12
CA THR A 218 -5.64 2.00 -2.22
C THR A 218 -5.08 1.49 -3.54
N LEU A 219 -3.93 0.81 -3.52
CA LEU A 219 -3.29 0.30 -4.73
C LEU A 219 -4.09 -0.83 -5.40
N PRO A 220 -4.53 -1.89 -4.69
CA PRO A 220 -5.31 -2.94 -5.33
C PRO A 220 -6.69 -2.47 -5.79
N LEU A 221 -7.31 -1.49 -5.12
CA LEU A 221 -8.56 -0.86 -5.59
C LEU A 221 -8.36 -0.07 -6.88
N LEU A 222 -7.25 0.68 -7.00
CA LEU A 222 -6.89 1.34 -8.26
C LEU A 222 -6.70 0.34 -9.40
N LEU A 223 -5.94 -0.73 -9.16
CA LEU A 223 -5.73 -1.78 -10.16
C LEU A 223 -7.07 -2.37 -10.62
N LYS A 224 -7.99 -2.63 -9.69
CA LYS A 224 -9.32 -3.15 -10.04
C LYS A 224 -10.12 -2.18 -10.90
N ASP A 225 -10.12 -0.89 -10.57
CA ASP A 225 -10.86 0.12 -11.32
C ASP A 225 -10.30 0.37 -12.73
N TYR A 226 -9.00 0.16 -12.91
CA TYR A 226 -8.31 0.41 -14.18
C TYR A 226 -7.99 -0.87 -14.97
N GLU A 227 -8.19 -2.06 -14.40
CA GLU A 227 -7.85 -3.36 -15.02
C GLU A 227 -8.35 -3.48 -16.48
N SER A 228 -9.57 -3.04 -16.75
CA SER A 228 -10.15 -3.10 -18.11
C SER A 228 -9.53 -2.13 -19.13
N LYS A 229 -8.70 -1.20 -18.67
CA LYS A 229 -7.98 -0.23 -19.51
C LYS A 229 -6.52 -0.62 -19.73
N LEU A 230 -6.02 -1.61 -18.97
CA LEU A 230 -4.67 -2.10 -19.09
C LEU A 230 -4.53 -3.11 -20.22
N SER A 231 -3.37 -3.14 -20.84
CA SER A 231 -3.01 -4.07 -21.91
C SER A 231 -1.62 -4.65 -21.64
N PRO A 232 -1.33 -5.89 -22.11
CA PRO A 232 0.00 -6.45 -22.01
C PRO A 232 1.07 -5.51 -22.57
N GLY A 233 2.11 -5.28 -21.76
CA GLY A 233 3.19 -4.35 -22.08
C GLY A 233 3.05 -2.94 -21.51
N ASP A 234 1.91 -2.60 -20.90
CA ASP A 234 1.75 -1.32 -20.21
C ASP A 234 2.75 -1.18 -19.05
N GLN A 235 3.45 -0.05 -19.03
CA GLN A 235 4.44 0.29 -18.01
C GLN A 235 3.77 1.00 -16.84
N LEU A 236 3.75 0.36 -15.68
CA LEU A 236 3.14 0.88 -14.46
C LEU A 236 4.21 1.27 -13.44
N VAL A 237 4.14 2.49 -12.94
CA VAL A 237 4.99 2.95 -11.83
C VAL A 237 4.12 3.16 -10.60
N PHE A 238 4.36 2.34 -9.58
CA PHE A 238 3.69 2.43 -8.30
C PHE A 238 4.43 3.38 -7.36
N ALA A 239 3.70 4.10 -6.52
CA ALA A 239 4.30 4.93 -5.49
C ALA A 239 3.41 4.96 -4.23
N ALA A 240 4.01 4.78 -3.06
CA ALA A 240 3.31 4.83 -1.78
C ALA A 240 4.16 5.48 -0.68
N PHE A 241 3.46 6.08 0.31
CA PHE A 241 4.03 6.63 1.53
C PHE A 241 3.07 6.35 2.69
N GLY A 242 3.60 5.93 3.83
CA GLY A 242 2.81 5.59 5.01
C GLY A 242 3.49 5.90 6.33
N GLY A 243 2.75 5.67 7.40
CA GLY A 243 3.27 5.77 8.77
C GLY A 243 4.49 4.88 8.97
N GLY A 244 5.41 5.37 9.82
CA GLY A 244 6.68 4.71 10.05
C GLY A 244 7.83 5.73 10.22
N PHE A 245 8.28 6.52 9.24
CA PHE A 245 7.72 6.52 7.86
C PHE A 245 8.20 5.32 7.06
N THR A 246 7.34 4.90 6.14
CA THR A 246 7.66 3.92 5.10
C THR A 246 7.27 4.49 3.75
N TRP A 247 8.07 4.25 2.70
CA TRP A 247 7.73 4.71 1.36
C TRP A 247 8.45 3.92 0.29
N GLY A 248 8.04 4.10 -0.94
CA GLY A 248 8.74 3.54 -2.08
C GLY A 248 8.03 3.75 -3.40
N ALA A 249 8.69 3.24 -4.43
CA ALA A 249 8.16 3.07 -5.77
C ALA A 249 8.54 1.70 -6.30
N ALA A 250 7.75 1.22 -7.25
CA ALA A 250 8.03 -0.01 -7.99
C ALA A 250 7.68 0.16 -9.46
N TYR A 251 8.33 -0.62 -10.29
CA TYR A 251 8.11 -0.68 -11.73
C TYR A 251 7.67 -2.08 -12.13
N LEU A 252 6.59 -2.13 -12.87
CA LEU A 252 5.98 -3.37 -13.35
C LEU A 252 5.52 -3.18 -14.80
N THR A 253 5.81 -4.18 -15.64
CA THR A 253 5.21 -4.30 -16.97
C THR A 253 4.00 -5.21 -16.90
N TRP A 254 2.82 -4.72 -17.30
CA TRP A 254 1.57 -5.47 -17.21
C TRP A 254 1.58 -6.70 -18.09
N ALA A 255 1.14 -7.86 -17.58
CA ALA A 255 1.36 -9.15 -18.23
C ALA A 255 0.15 -9.73 -18.96
N TYR A 256 -1.07 -9.18 -18.76
CA TYR A 256 -2.31 -9.73 -19.36
C TYR A 256 -3.33 -8.67 -19.71
#